data_bc8790c53de719332cb8952ad51ee763
#
_entry.id   bc8790c53de719332cb8952ad51ee763
#
_cell.length_a   1.000
_cell.length_b   1.000
_cell.length_c   1.000
_cell.angle_alpha   90.00
_cell.angle_beta   90.00
_cell.angle_gamma   90.00
#
_symmetry.space_group_name_H-M   'P 1'
#
loop_
_entity.id
_entity.type
_entity.pdbx_description
1 polymer ?
#
loop_
_entity_poly.entity_id
_entity_poly.type
_entity_poly.pdbx_seq_one_letter_code
_entity_poly.pdbx_strand_id
1 'polypeptide(L)'
;MIHELHPKKIGLDYSEHDAYADGLSHSLYLKVMDALHEEERDKVVSAEPLCIGWLETRIDEEMNAYNGIVQMAHALIKEAYSSKVIHPGVTTNDDVRFWMMEKARSLGLEPWFDFETSIIRKDADIEGEDVILPGDVLHCDIGFRYLGLCTDTQEMAYILKNGEVDAPEELKDAMAVVNHLQDITLDKFEVGKSGNEVLKEARDEALKQGIEPCIYSHPLGFDGHAAGPTIGLWDHQDGVEHEGDYIIHDATCYSLELNATVEFFGKKQIFSMESDIMLRDGKKYFLAGRQTNFHLVK
;
A
#
# COMPACT_ATOMS: atom_id res chain seq x y z
N MET A 1 21.45 -7.74 -36.88
CA MET A 1 20.46 -8.35 -35.97
C MET A 1 19.06 -7.70 -36.12
N ILE A 2 18.83 -6.41 -35.85
CA ILE A 2 17.49 -5.79 -36.02
C ILE A 2 17.00 -5.95 -37.46
N HIS A 3 17.82 -5.65 -38.49
CA HIS A 3 17.50 -5.83 -39.89
C HIS A 3 17.10 -7.26 -40.28
N GLU A 4 17.71 -8.26 -39.64
CA GLU A 4 17.47 -9.69 -39.94
C GLU A 4 16.13 -10.15 -39.31
N LEU A 5 15.69 -9.50 -38.22
CA LEU A 5 14.45 -9.82 -37.52
C LEU A 5 13.22 -9.21 -38.20
N HIS A 6 13.40 -8.16 -39.03
CA HIS A 6 12.33 -7.42 -39.70
C HIS A 6 11.17 -7.04 -38.72
N PRO A 7 11.45 -6.38 -37.58
CA PRO A 7 10.43 -6.11 -36.57
C PRO A 7 9.33 -5.19 -37.13
N LYS A 8 8.12 -5.37 -36.60
CA LYS A 8 7.00 -4.46 -36.89
C LYS A 8 7.06 -3.21 -35.98
N LYS A 9 7.55 -3.37 -34.77
CA LYS A 9 7.77 -2.31 -33.77
C LYS A 9 9.11 -2.53 -33.07
N ILE A 10 9.76 -1.46 -32.68
CA ILE A 10 11.01 -1.46 -31.91
C ILE A 10 10.72 -0.67 -30.64
N GLY A 11 10.53 -1.36 -29.51
CA GLY A 11 10.30 -0.73 -28.22
C GLY A 11 11.61 -0.21 -27.65
N LEU A 12 11.62 1.06 -27.23
CA LEU A 12 12.71 1.67 -26.48
C LEU A 12 12.17 2.13 -25.12
N ASP A 13 13.01 2.02 -24.10
CA ASP A 13 12.67 2.35 -22.72
C ASP A 13 12.72 3.88 -22.48
N TYR A 14 11.67 4.54 -22.95
CA TYR A 14 11.38 5.95 -22.69
C TYR A 14 9.88 6.15 -22.48
N SER A 15 9.54 7.06 -21.58
CA SER A 15 8.17 7.47 -21.28
C SER A 15 8.08 8.98 -21.09
N GLU A 16 6.92 9.54 -21.40
CA GLU A 16 6.58 10.94 -21.07
C GLU A 16 5.82 11.03 -19.73
N HIS A 17 5.43 9.87 -19.17
CA HIS A 17 4.48 9.82 -18.04
C HIS A 17 5.01 9.07 -16.83
N ASP A 18 5.85 8.04 -17.02
CA ASP A 18 6.26 7.15 -15.96
C ASP A 18 7.79 7.01 -15.87
N ALA A 19 8.35 7.41 -14.73
CA ALA A 19 9.79 7.37 -14.48
C ALA A 19 10.36 5.94 -14.43
N TYR A 20 9.55 4.94 -14.11
CA TYR A 20 9.97 3.52 -14.14
C TYR A 20 10.19 2.99 -15.55
N ALA A 21 9.62 3.65 -16.54
CA ALA A 21 9.74 3.28 -17.94
C ALA A 21 10.52 4.32 -18.78
N ASP A 22 11.33 5.18 -18.15
CA ASP A 22 12.15 6.21 -18.78
C ASP A 22 13.65 6.02 -18.45
N GLY A 23 14.14 4.78 -18.56
CA GLY A 23 15.52 4.41 -18.26
C GLY A 23 16.53 4.76 -19.38
N LEU A 24 16.07 5.05 -20.58
CA LEU A 24 16.94 5.33 -21.71
C LEU A 24 17.38 6.80 -21.73
N SER A 25 18.66 7.06 -21.42
CA SER A 25 19.16 8.44 -21.51
C SER A 25 19.02 9.01 -22.91
N HIS A 26 18.81 10.34 -23.01
CA HIS A 26 18.72 11.05 -24.28
C HIS A 26 19.90 10.75 -25.23
N SER A 27 21.12 10.69 -24.71
CA SER A 27 22.31 10.38 -25.52
C SER A 27 22.32 8.96 -26.07
N LEU A 28 21.79 7.98 -25.32
CA LEU A 28 21.63 6.60 -25.77
C LEU A 28 20.51 6.50 -26.79
N TYR A 29 19.39 7.19 -26.59
CA TYR A 29 18.32 7.28 -27.58
C TYR A 29 18.81 7.76 -28.92
N LEU A 30 19.57 8.89 -28.95
CA LEU A 30 20.16 9.41 -30.20
C LEU A 30 21.11 8.42 -30.85
N LYS A 31 21.95 7.69 -30.10
CA LYS A 31 22.83 6.68 -30.65
C LYS A 31 22.09 5.48 -31.25
N VAL A 32 20.99 5.05 -30.60
CA VAL A 32 20.13 3.99 -31.12
C VAL A 32 19.48 4.44 -32.44
N MET A 33 18.90 5.66 -32.44
CA MET A 33 18.27 6.22 -33.64
C MET A 33 19.25 6.40 -34.80
N ASP A 34 20.49 6.77 -34.53
CA ASP A 34 21.54 6.90 -35.55
C ASP A 34 21.96 5.51 -36.14
N ALA A 35 21.95 4.48 -35.30
CA ALA A 35 22.31 3.11 -35.70
C ALA A 35 21.19 2.41 -36.48
N LEU A 36 19.95 2.89 -36.43
CA LEU A 36 18.81 2.31 -37.18
C LEU A 36 18.74 2.88 -38.58
N HIS A 37 18.31 2.04 -39.54
CA HIS A 37 17.99 2.50 -40.87
C HIS A 37 16.73 3.37 -40.86
N GLU A 38 16.57 4.24 -41.87
CA GLU A 38 15.47 5.19 -41.95
C GLU A 38 14.09 4.50 -41.81
N GLU A 39 13.88 3.39 -42.50
CA GLU A 39 12.66 2.57 -42.45
C GLU A 39 12.40 1.88 -41.07
N GLU A 40 13.40 1.82 -40.21
CA GLU A 40 13.30 1.24 -38.87
C GLU A 40 13.01 2.30 -37.82
N ARG A 41 13.46 3.53 -38.05
CA ARG A 41 13.22 4.66 -37.11
C ARG A 41 11.74 4.93 -36.96
N ASP A 42 10.96 4.79 -38.05
CA ASP A 42 9.50 4.96 -38.03
C ASP A 42 8.76 3.85 -37.25
N LYS A 43 9.46 2.76 -36.88
CA LYS A 43 8.91 1.64 -36.10
C LYS A 43 9.22 1.78 -34.62
N VAL A 44 10.00 2.79 -34.22
CA VAL A 44 10.34 3.03 -32.80
C VAL A 44 9.11 3.53 -32.05
N VAL A 45 8.84 2.89 -30.93
CA VAL A 45 7.76 3.23 -30.01
C VAL A 45 8.26 3.15 -28.58
N SER A 46 7.56 3.77 -27.65
CA SER A 46 7.81 3.56 -26.20
C SER A 46 7.57 2.10 -25.84
N ALA A 47 8.47 1.55 -25.02
CA ALA A 47 8.32 0.24 -24.41
C ALA A 47 7.62 0.31 -23.03
N GLU A 48 7.09 1.47 -22.64
CA GLU A 48 6.46 1.72 -21.35
C GLU A 48 5.54 0.58 -20.87
N PRO A 49 4.52 0.12 -21.63
CA PRO A 49 3.66 -0.96 -21.14
C PRO A 49 4.39 -2.28 -20.87
N LEU A 50 5.49 -2.55 -21.61
CA LEU A 50 6.32 -3.72 -21.37
C LEU A 50 7.17 -3.57 -20.12
N CYS A 51 7.77 -2.39 -19.92
CA CYS A 51 8.60 -2.09 -18.75
C CYS A 51 7.77 -2.13 -17.47
N ILE A 52 6.62 -1.46 -17.47
CA ILE A 52 5.70 -1.44 -16.34
C ILE A 52 5.22 -2.84 -15.99
N GLY A 53 4.68 -3.59 -16.97
CA GLY A 53 4.20 -4.95 -16.72
C GLY A 53 5.30 -5.92 -16.26
N TRP A 54 6.54 -5.75 -16.73
CA TRP A 54 7.67 -6.55 -16.27
C TRP A 54 8.07 -6.19 -14.83
N LEU A 55 8.10 -4.91 -14.48
CA LEU A 55 8.44 -4.43 -13.13
C LEU A 55 7.34 -4.77 -12.11
N GLU A 56 6.06 -4.75 -12.53
CA GLU A 56 4.93 -5.11 -11.69
C GLU A 56 4.91 -6.59 -11.31
N THR A 57 5.32 -7.47 -12.24
CA THR A 57 5.20 -8.93 -12.05
C THR A 57 6.32 -9.54 -11.22
N ARG A 58 5.98 -10.52 -10.38
CA ARG A 58 6.90 -11.25 -9.51
C ARG A 58 7.16 -12.66 -10.03
N ILE A 59 8.35 -13.18 -9.80
CA ILE A 59 8.65 -14.59 -10.03
C ILE A 59 8.13 -15.46 -8.87
N ASP A 60 8.02 -16.76 -9.10
CA ASP A 60 7.49 -17.70 -8.10
C ASP A 60 8.24 -17.69 -6.78
N GLU A 61 9.55 -17.52 -6.80
CA GLU A 61 10.39 -17.46 -5.60
C GLU A 61 10.06 -16.22 -4.76
N GLU A 62 9.86 -15.06 -5.39
CA GLU A 62 9.44 -13.83 -4.73
C GLU A 62 8.05 -13.98 -4.13
N MET A 63 7.08 -14.49 -4.91
CA MET A 63 5.72 -14.72 -4.46
C MET A 63 5.66 -15.67 -3.26
N ASN A 64 6.50 -16.70 -3.24
CA ASN A 64 6.56 -17.66 -2.12
C ASN A 64 7.19 -17.04 -0.86
N ALA A 65 8.14 -16.13 -1.01
CA ALA A 65 8.78 -15.45 0.12
C ALA A 65 7.89 -14.34 0.72
N TYR A 66 7.07 -13.69 -0.09
CA TYR A 66 6.39 -12.44 0.26
C TYR A 66 5.49 -12.57 1.50
N ASN A 67 4.73 -13.66 1.61
CA ASN A 67 3.90 -13.89 2.80
C ASN A 67 4.69 -13.89 4.12
N GLY A 68 5.91 -14.45 4.12
CA GLY A 68 6.80 -14.43 5.28
C GLY A 68 7.36 -13.03 5.57
N ILE A 69 7.57 -12.22 4.53
CA ILE A 69 8.05 -10.83 4.66
C ILE A 69 6.97 -9.96 5.30
N VAL A 70 5.74 -10.02 4.80
CA VAL A 70 4.59 -9.28 5.38
C VAL A 70 4.29 -9.74 6.82
N GLN A 71 4.45 -11.04 7.12
CA GLN A 71 4.31 -11.54 8.50
C GLN A 71 5.28 -10.87 9.48
N MET A 72 6.47 -10.45 9.01
CA MET A 72 7.41 -9.70 9.87
C MET A 72 6.89 -8.30 10.18
N ALA A 73 6.17 -7.63 9.27
CA ALA A 73 5.53 -6.34 9.53
C ALA A 73 4.48 -6.46 10.63
N HIS A 74 3.55 -7.40 10.48
CA HIS A 74 2.55 -7.67 11.53
C HIS A 74 3.17 -8.03 12.88
N ALA A 75 4.26 -8.80 12.88
CA ALA A 75 4.96 -9.18 14.14
C ALA A 75 5.64 -7.98 14.79
N LEU A 76 6.23 -7.07 14.00
CA LEU A 76 6.84 -5.83 14.47
C LEU A 76 5.79 -4.91 15.11
N ILE A 77 4.66 -4.68 14.42
CA ILE A 77 3.56 -3.87 14.93
C ILE A 77 2.99 -4.48 16.21
N LYS A 78 2.74 -5.77 16.21
CA LYS A 78 2.21 -6.47 17.39
C LYS A 78 3.13 -6.36 18.63
N GLU A 79 4.45 -6.35 18.46
CA GLU A 79 5.38 -6.15 19.57
C GLU A 79 5.37 -4.69 20.00
N ALA A 80 5.36 -3.73 19.07
CA ALA A 80 5.28 -2.30 19.34
C ALA A 80 3.99 -1.94 20.08
N TYR A 81 2.86 -2.47 19.63
CA TYR A 81 1.55 -2.25 20.22
C TYR A 81 1.24 -3.24 21.36
N SER A 82 2.15 -3.29 22.33
CA SER A 82 2.01 -4.13 23.52
C SER A 82 2.54 -3.43 24.76
N SER A 83 2.16 -3.95 25.94
CA SER A 83 2.66 -3.46 27.24
C SER A 83 4.17 -3.68 27.46
N LYS A 84 4.88 -4.29 26.51
CA LYS A 84 6.34 -4.35 26.52
C LYS A 84 6.98 -3.02 26.11
N VAL A 85 6.31 -2.28 25.24
CA VAL A 85 6.79 -1.01 24.66
C VAL A 85 6.00 0.17 25.19
N ILE A 86 4.66 0.05 25.26
CA ILE A 86 3.79 1.14 25.67
C ILE A 86 3.44 1.04 27.14
N HIS A 87 3.78 2.10 27.88
CA HIS A 87 3.37 2.34 29.27
C HIS A 87 2.49 3.58 29.30
N PRO A 88 1.14 3.43 29.34
CA PRO A 88 0.22 4.56 29.30
C PRO A 88 0.52 5.61 30.39
N GLY A 89 0.50 6.88 30.00
CA GLY A 89 0.88 8.01 30.87
C GLY A 89 2.39 8.30 30.92
N VAL A 90 3.24 7.50 30.23
CA VAL A 90 4.70 7.67 30.20
C VAL A 90 5.23 7.65 28.77
N THR A 91 4.90 6.62 27.99
CA THR A 91 5.36 6.45 26.62
C THR A 91 4.70 7.46 25.69
N THR A 92 5.49 8.10 24.85
CA THR A 92 5.00 9.02 23.82
C THR A 92 4.76 8.29 22.51
N ASN A 93 4.00 8.92 21.62
CA ASN A 93 3.82 8.45 20.23
C ASN A 93 5.17 8.31 19.50
N ASP A 94 6.05 9.30 19.65
CA ASP A 94 7.39 9.28 19.08
C ASP A 94 8.26 8.16 19.64
N ASP A 95 8.16 7.82 20.93
CA ASP A 95 8.88 6.69 21.54
C ASP A 95 8.51 5.38 20.83
N VAL A 96 7.22 5.17 20.51
CA VAL A 96 6.76 3.98 19.79
C VAL A 96 7.30 3.96 18.35
N ARG A 97 7.22 5.10 17.65
CA ARG A 97 7.74 5.25 16.30
C ARG A 97 9.24 4.95 16.23
N PHE A 98 10.03 5.55 17.10
CA PHE A 98 11.48 5.31 17.18
C PHE A 98 11.80 3.86 17.54
N TRP A 99 11.04 3.26 18.47
CA TRP A 99 11.22 1.86 18.82
C TRP A 99 11.00 0.94 17.62
N MET A 100 9.93 1.18 16.83
CA MET A 100 9.67 0.40 15.60
C MET A 100 10.80 0.55 14.58
N MET A 101 11.28 1.78 14.35
CA MET A 101 12.38 2.06 13.43
C MET A 101 13.68 1.37 13.86
N GLU A 102 14.04 1.45 15.14
CA GLU A 102 15.25 0.77 15.69
C GLU A 102 15.11 -0.74 15.62
N LYS A 103 13.94 -1.27 15.96
CA LYS A 103 13.65 -2.71 15.90
C LYS A 103 13.77 -3.23 14.48
N ALA A 104 13.16 -2.56 13.50
CA ALA A 104 13.26 -2.92 12.09
C ALA A 104 14.73 -2.98 11.64
N ARG A 105 15.50 -1.93 11.90
CA ARG A 105 16.94 -1.89 11.55
C ARG A 105 17.75 -3.00 12.24
N SER A 106 17.46 -3.29 13.51
CA SER A 106 18.12 -4.36 14.27
C SER A 106 17.87 -5.76 13.70
N LEU A 107 16.76 -5.95 12.99
CA LEU A 107 16.38 -7.19 12.31
C LEU A 107 16.88 -7.24 10.86
N GLY A 108 17.55 -6.18 10.38
CA GLY A 108 18.00 -6.07 8.99
C GLY A 108 16.87 -5.75 8.01
N LEU A 109 15.74 -5.25 8.52
CA LEU A 109 14.65 -4.71 7.72
C LEU A 109 14.98 -3.25 7.40
N GLU A 110 14.94 -2.88 6.14
CA GLU A 110 15.29 -1.53 5.68
C GLU A 110 14.01 -0.72 5.48
N PRO A 111 13.63 0.23 6.39
CA PRO A 111 12.51 1.12 6.17
C PRO A 111 12.69 1.87 4.85
N TRP A 112 11.67 1.89 4.00
CA TRP A 112 11.73 2.63 2.73
C TRP A 112 11.13 4.04 2.86
N PHE A 113 10.42 4.30 3.97
CA PHE A 113 10.05 5.63 4.45
C PHE A 113 10.18 5.68 5.99
N ASP A 114 10.12 6.87 6.56
CA ASP A 114 10.06 7.03 8.02
C ASP A 114 8.68 6.57 8.52
N PHE A 115 8.68 5.54 9.39
CA PHE A 115 7.43 5.01 9.93
C PHE A 115 6.59 6.12 10.56
N GLU A 116 5.29 6.08 10.31
CA GLU A 116 4.35 7.04 10.86
C GLU A 116 3.54 6.41 12.00
N THR A 117 3.29 7.21 13.03
CA THR A 117 2.41 6.85 14.14
C THR A 117 1.58 8.05 14.53
N SER A 118 0.34 7.83 14.92
CA SER A 118 -0.55 8.89 15.37
C SER A 118 -1.45 8.44 16.50
N ILE A 119 -1.92 9.42 17.28
CA ILE A 119 -2.90 9.22 18.35
C ILE A 119 -4.23 9.80 17.93
N ILE A 120 -5.26 8.98 17.92
CA ILE A 120 -6.65 9.39 17.73
C ILE A 120 -7.32 9.40 19.10
N ARG A 121 -7.66 10.59 19.59
CA ARG A 121 -8.18 10.82 20.94
C ARG A 121 -9.58 11.41 20.87
N LYS A 122 -10.42 10.99 21.81
CA LYS A 122 -11.80 11.49 21.90
C LYS A 122 -11.85 13.00 22.16
N ASP A 123 -11.07 13.48 23.10
CA ASP A 123 -10.99 14.87 23.51
C ASP A 123 -9.66 15.46 23.03
N ALA A 124 -9.70 16.20 21.92
CA ALA A 124 -8.49 16.70 21.23
C ALA A 124 -7.80 17.90 21.93
N ASP A 125 -8.39 18.45 22.99
CA ASP A 125 -7.92 19.70 23.64
C ASP A 125 -6.99 19.47 24.86
N ILE A 126 -6.36 18.29 24.96
CA ILE A 126 -5.44 18.00 26.06
C ILE A 126 -4.03 18.47 25.69
N GLU A 127 -3.53 19.52 26.33
CA GLU A 127 -2.12 19.95 26.24
C GLU A 127 -1.17 18.85 26.71
N GLY A 128 -0.11 18.58 25.94
CA GLY A 128 0.86 17.51 26.23
C GLY A 128 0.61 16.25 25.38
N GLU A 129 0.26 16.44 24.14
CA GLU A 129 -0.46 15.58 23.21
C GLU A 129 0.24 14.28 22.80
N ASP A 130 1.56 14.18 22.96
CA ASP A 130 2.31 13.01 22.49
C ASP A 130 2.32 11.82 23.45
N VAL A 131 1.94 12.05 24.73
CA VAL A 131 1.89 10.96 25.70
C VAL A 131 0.64 10.13 25.49
N ILE A 132 0.83 8.84 25.31
CA ILE A 132 -0.23 7.85 25.13
C ILE A 132 -1.01 7.66 26.42
N LEU A 133 -2.33 7.79 26.37
CA LEU A 133 -3.22 7.73 27.55
C LEU A 133 -4.27 6.60 27.40
N PRO A 134 -4.81 6.07 28.51
CA PRO A 134 -5.93 5.15 28.46
C PRO A 134 -7.13 5.73 27.73
N GLY A 135 -7.63 5.00 26.73
CA GLY A 135 -8.73 5.40 25.87
C GLY A 135 -8.30 5.94 24.50
N ASP A 136 -7.01 6.11 24.27
CA ASP A 136 -6.47 6.47 22.96
C ASP A 136 -6.56 5.31 21.97
N VAL A 137 -6.76 5.63 20.71
CA VAL A 137 -6.50 4.76 19.59
C VAL A 137 -5.17 5.17 18.97
N LEU A 138 -4.29 4.22 18.72
CA LEU A 138 -3.05 4.44 18.00
C LEU A 138 -3.21 3.89 16.58
N HIS A 139 -2.68 4.60 15.62
CA HIS A 139 -2.54 4.16 14.23
C HIS A 139 -1.07 4.19 13.86
N CYS A 140 -0.59 3.20 13.15
CA CYS A 140 0.73 3.22 12.53
C CYS A 140 0.64 2.91 11.05
N ASP A 141 1.65 3.41 10.35
CA ASP A 141 1.94 3.12 8.97
C ASP A 141 3.42 2.79 8.85
N ILE A 142 3.73 1.55 8.43
CA ILE A 142 5.09 1.04 8.35
C ILE A 142 5.34 0.28 7.06
N GLY A 143 6.47 0.57 6.44
CA GLY A 143 6.92 -0.13 5.26
C GLY A 143 8.44 -0.36 5.28
N PHE A 144 8.87 -1.56 4.94
CA PHE A 144 10.30 -1.88 4.85
C PHE A 144 10.59 -2.77 3.66
N ARG A 145 11.86 -2.73 3.24
CA ARG A 145 12.41 -3.63 2.21
C ARG A 145 13.16 -4.77 2.86
N TYR A 146 12.87 -6.00 2.43
CA TYR A 146 13.61 -7.19 2.80
C TYR A 146 13.70 -8.15 1.61
N LEU A 147 14.86 -8.72 1.34
CA LEU A 147 15.14 -9.54 0.14
C LEU A 147 14.76 -8.83 -1.19
N GLY A 148 14.84 -7.51 -1.23
CA GLY A 148 14.49 -6.72 -2.40
C GLY A 148 13.00 -6.46 -2.58
N LEU A 149 12.13 -6.90 -1.65
CA LEU A 149 10.68 -6.72 -1.69
C LEU A 149 10.23 -5.79 -0.57
N CYS A 150 9.30 -4.88 -0.90
CA CYS A 150 8.73 -3.91 0.04
C CYS A 150 7.40 -4.40 0.62
N THR A 151 7.15 -4.06 1.89
CA THR A 151 5.83 -4.16 2.54
C THR A 151 5.27 -2.78 2.79
N ASP A 152 3.95 -2.69 2.98
CA ASP A 152 3.25 -1.50 3.41
C ASP A 152 2.02 -1.87 4.24
N THR A 153 1.98 -1.46 5.50
CA THR A 153 0.99 -1.99 6.44
C THR A 153 0.58 -0.96 7.47
N GLN A 154 -0.72 -0.72 7.57
CA GLN A 154 -1.31 0.08 8.64
C GLN A 154 -2.11 -0.80 9.59
N GLU A 155 -1.89 -0.63 10.88
CA GLU A 155 -2.64 -1.29 11.95
C GLU A 155 -2.94 -0.33 13.10
N MET A 156 -3.90 -0.73 13.93
CA MET A 156 -4.37 0.08 15.06
C MET A 156 -4.27 -0.65 16.38
N ALA A 157 -4.01 0.13 17.45
CA ALA A 157 -4.11 -0.33 18.83
C ALA A 157 -5.13 0.51 19.60
N TYR A 158 -5.71 -0.09 20.66
CA TYR A 158 -6.51 0.61 21.63
C TYR A 158 -5.89 0.48 23.01
N ILE A 159 -5.76 1.61 23.70
CA ILE A 159 -5.22 1.68 25.05
C ILE A 159 -6.36 1.50 26.06
N LEU A 160 -6.39 0.35 26.70
CA LEU A 160 -7.49 -0.03 27.62
C LEU A 160 -7.58 0.94 28.80
N LYS A 161 -8.80 1.41 29.09
CA LYS A 161 -9.09 2.10 30.34
C LYS A 161 -9.15 1.11 31.49
N ASN A 162 -9.08 1.62 32.70
CA ASN A 162 -9.17 0.78 33.90
C ASN A 162 -10.51 0.00 33.93
N GLY A 163 -10.40 -1.31 33.98
CA GLY A 163 -11.55 -2.23 34.00
C GLY A 163 -12.03 -2.70 32.62
N GLU A 164 -11.52 -2.13 31.54
CA GLU A 164 -11.82 -2.62 30.18
C GLU A 164 -11.00 -3.88 29.85
N VAL A 165 -11.59 -4.74 29.03
CA VAL A 165 -10.98 -6.00 28.53
C VAL A 165 -10.93 -6.07 27.02
N ASP A 166 -11.60 -5.14 26.33
CA ASP A 166 -11.68 -5.05 24.87
C ASP A 166 -11.88 -3.59 24.46
N ALA A 167 -11.69 -3.29 23.18
CA ALA A 167 -12.01 -1.99 22.60
C ALA A 167 -13.53 -1.71 22.65
N PRO A 168 -13.95 -0.44 22.77
CA PRO A 168 -15.35 -0.05 22.68
C PRO A 168 -16.02 -0.53 21.39
N GLU A 169 -17.32 -0.85 21.45
CA GLU A 169 -18.06 -1.37 20.32
C GLU A 169 -18.03 -0.40 19.12
N GLU A 170 -18.16 0.92 19.36
CA GLU A 170 -18.08 1.93 18.31
C GLU A 170 -16.78 1.88 17.48
N LEU A 171 -15.66 1.51 18.09
CA LEU A 171 -14.38 1.36 17.40
C LEU A 171 -14.31 0.04 16.61
N LYS A 172 -14.86 -1.04 17.16
CA LYS A 172 -14.95 -2.34 16.46
C LYS A 172 -15.88 -2.25 15.27
N ASP A 173 -17.00 -1.54 15.38
CA ASP A 173 -17.92 -1.27 14.28
C ASP A 173 -17.23 -0.43 13.19
N ALA A 174 -16.46 0.59 13.55
CA ALA A 174 -15.69 1.40 12.62
C ALA A 174 -14.66 0.54 11.84
N MET A 175 -13.90 -0.29 12.54
CA MET A 175 -12.96 -1.24 11.91
C MET A 175 -13.68 -2.22 10.99
N ALA A 176 -14.85 -2.73 11.39
CA ALA A 176 -15.62 -3.67 10.58
C ALA A 176 -16.11 -3.02 9.26
N VAL A 177 -16.50 -1.73 9.27
CA VAL A 177 -16.85 -1.00 8.06
C VAL A 177 -15.66 -0.91 7.10
N VAL A 178 -14.47 -0.60 7.60
CA VAL A 178 -13.28 -0.47 6.76
C VAL A 178 -12.78 -1.84 6.28
N ASN A 179 -12.85 -2.88 7.12
CA ASN A 179 -12.59 -4.26 6.67
C ASN A 179 -13.56 -4.67 5.55
N HIS A 180 -14.83 -4.28 5.65
CA HIS A 180 -15.81 -4.54 4.57
C HIS A 180 -15.45 -3.76 3.29
N LEU A 181 -14.97 -2.53 3.41
CA LEU A 181 -14.46 -1.77 2.26
C LEU A 181 -13.23 -2.45 1.63
N GLN A 182 -12.33 -3.03 2.44
CA GLN A 182 -11.22 -3.85 1.93
C GLN A 182 -11.74 -5.06 1.15
N ASP A 183 -12.78 -5.75 1.64
CA ASP A 183 -13.37 -6.90 0.93
C ASP A 183 -14.00 -6.46 -0.40
N ILE A 184 -14.74 -5.33 -0.42
CA ILE A 184 -15.31 -4.76 -1.63
C ILE A 184 -14.21 -4.44 -2.64
N THR A 185 -13.15 -3.77 -2.20
CA THR A 185 -12.07 -3.34 -3.09
C THR A 185 -11.29 -4.54 -3.62
N LEU A 186 -10.91 -5.49 -2.77
CA LEU A 186 -10.23 -6.72 -3.17
C LEU A 186 -11.06 -7.51 -4.18
N ASP A 187 -12.40 -7.54 -4.03
CA ASP A 187 -13.29 -8.23 -4.96
C ASP A 187 -13.21 -7.66 -6.38
N LYS A 188 -12.87 -6.39 -6.57
CA LYS A 188 -12.79 -5.74 -7.88
C LYS A 188 -11.43 -5.92 -8.57
N PHE A 189 -10.37 -6.27 -7.85
CA PHE A 189 -9.10 -6.61 -8.48
C PHE A 189 -9.27 -7.81 -9.42
N GLU A 190 -8.91 -7.65 -10.67
CA GLU A 190 -9.00 -8.68 -11.70
C GLU A 190 -7.94 -8.46 -12.78
N VAL A 191 -7.23 -9.50 -13.16
CA VAL A 191 -6.25 -9.45 -14.24
C VAL A 191 -6.92 -8.95 -15.52
N GLY A 192 -6.31 -7.96 -16.15
CA GLY A 192 -6.82 -7.32 -17.37
C GLY A 192 -7.66 -6.07 -17.14
N LYS A 193 -8.08 -5.76 -15.92
CA LYS A 193 -8.68 -4.46 -15.58
C LYS A 193 -7.61 -3.40 -15.37
N SER A 194 -7.97 -2.16 -15.61
CA SER A 194 -7.14 -1.02 -15.21
C SER A 194 -7.36 -0.65 -13.74
N GLY A 195 -6.41 0.10 -13.16
CA GLY A 195 -6.57 0.65 -11.81
C GLY A 195 -7.80 1.54 -11.70
N ASN A 196 -8.10 2.34 -12.72
CA ASN A 196 -9.28 3.21 -12.78
C ASN A 196 -10.61 2.42 -12.82
N GLU A 197 -10.64 1.26 -13.49
CA GLU A 197 -11.81 0.39 -13.48
C GLU A 197 -12.05 -0.21 -12.10
N VAL A 198 -10.99 -0.68 -11.43
CA VAL A 198 -11.08 -1.19 -10.05
C VAL A 198 -11.55 -0.12 -9.10
N LEU A 199 -10.94 1.08 -9.14
CA LEU A 199 -11.33 2.23 -8.33
C LEU A 199 -12.82 2.55 -8.47
N LYS A 200 -13.26 2.71 -9.72
CA LYS A 200 -14.65 3.06 -10.01
C LYS A 200 -15.62 2.03 -9.49
N GLU A 201 -15.38 0.74 -9.79
CA GLU A 201 -16.28 -0.34 -9.38
C GLU A 201 -16.32 -0.51 -7.86
N ALA A 202 -15.17 -0.40 -7.17
CA ALA A 202 -15.10 -0.51 -5.72
C ALA A 202 -15.83 0.65 -5.03
N ARG A 203 -15.60 1.88 -5.49
CA ARG A 203 -16.28 3.07 -4.95
C ARG A 203 -17.79 3.04 -5.21
N ASP A 204 -18.20 2.69 -6.43
CA ASP A 204 -19.63 2.59 -6.77
C ASP A 204 -20.34 1.57 -5.87
N GLU A 205 -19.70 0.44 -5.56
CA GLU A 205 -20.25 -0.59 -4.69
C GLU A 205 -20.27 -0.13 -3.23
N ALA A 206 -19.19 0.47 -2.72
CA ALA A 206 -19.13 0.99 -1.35
C ALA A 206 -20.20 2.07 -1.10
N LEU A 207 -20.37 3.01 -2.03
CA LEU A 207 -21.39 4.07 -1.94
C LEU A 207 -22.81 3.50 -1.94
N LYS A 208 -23.11 2.47 -2.75
CA LYS A 208 -24.41 1.78 -2.73
C LYS A 208 -24.71 1.15 -1.36
N GLN A 209 -23.67 0.74 -0.64
CA GLN A 209 -23.79 0.15 0.69
C GLN A 209 -23.70 1.19 1.81
N GLY A 210 -23.67 2.49 1.48
CA GLY A 210 -23.65 3.59 2.43
C GLY A 210 -22.30 3.85 3.09
N ILE A 211 -21.20 3.31 2.53
CA ILE A 211 -19.84 3.59 2.95
C ILE A 211 -19.35 4.82 2.18
N GLU A 212 -18.74 5.79 2.86
CA GLU A 212 -18.05 6.94 2.26
C GLU A 212 -16.56 6.59 2.07
N PRO A 213 -16.12 6.05 0.90
CA PRO A 213 -14.78 5.49 0.73
C PRO A 213 -13.79 6.52 0.20
N CYS A 214 -12.53 6.36 0.59
CA CYS A 214 -11.37 6.90 -0.10
C CYS A 214 -10.39 5.75 -0.35
N ILE A 215 -10.10 5.43 -1.62
CA ILE A 215 -9.25 4.29 -2.03
C ILE A 215 -8.03 4.86 -2.73
N TYR A 216 -6.82 4.50 -2.28
CA TYR A 216 -5.56 4.98 -2.82
C TYR A 216 -4.48 3.88 -2.78
N SER A 217 -4.89 2.71 -3.25
CA SER A 217 -4.07 1.49 -3.31
C SER A 217 -3.06 1.55 -4.45
N HIS A 218 -1.90 0.95 -4.26
CA HIS A 218 -0.79 1.01 -5.20
C HIS A 218 -0.06 -0.33 -5.33
N PRO A 219 0.68 -0.55 -6.44
CA PRO A 219 1.52 -1.73 -6.59
C PRO A 219 2.63 -1.77 -5.54
N LEU A 220 2.98 -2.99 -5.11
CA LEU A 220 4.10 -3.31 -4.25
C LEU A 220 5.07 -4.26 -4.95
N GLY A 221 6.37 -4.04 -4.75
CA GLY A 221 7.38 -4.91 -5.34
C GLY A 221 8.77 -4.53 -4.90
N PHE A 222 9.64 -4.19 -5.86
CA PHE A 222 10.99 -3.72 -5.59
C PHE A 222 11.02 -2.35 -4.92
N ASP A 223 9.96 -1.57 -5.12
CA ASP A 223 9.72 -0.31 -4.46
C ASP A 223 8.39 -0.37 -3.70
N GLY A 224 8.20 0.51 -2.72
CA GLY A 224 6.98 0.58 -1.94
C GLY A 224 5.81 1.14 -2.78
N HIS A 225 6.03 2.27 -3.46
CA HIS A 225 5.18 2.69 -4.57
C HIS A 225 5.80 2.14 -5.85
N ALA A 226 5.45 0.92 -6.24
CA ALA A 226 6.05 0.22 -7.36
C ALA A 226 5.39 0.58 -8.69
N ALA A 227 6.05 0.20 -9.80
CA ALA A 227 5.46 0.30 -11.13
C ALA A 227 4.21 -0.60 -11.24
N GLY A 228 3.19 -0.11 -11.92
CA GLY A 228 1.91 -0.80 -12.15
C GLY A 228 0.71 0.14 -12.02
N PRO A 229 -0.53 -0.38 -12.09
CA PRO A 229 -1.73 0.43 -12.04
C PRO A 229 -1.99 1.02 -10.64
N THR A 230 -2.05 2.34 -10.56
CA THR A 230 -2.51 3.07 -9.37
C THR A 230 -4.03 3.01 -9.26
N ILE A 231 -4.57 2.67 -8.08
CA ILE A 231 -6.00 2.56 -7.83
C ILE A 231 -6.45 3.74 -6.96
N GLY A 232 -6.62 4.91 -7.58
CA GLY A 232 -6.93 6.16 -6.90
C GLY A 232 -5.74 6.79 -6.20
N LEU A 233 -5.90 8.06 -5.83
CA LEU A 233 -5.03 8.79 -4.91
C LEU A 233 -5.93 9.43 -3.87
N TRP A 234 -5.40 9.76 -2.71
CA TRP A 234 -6.18 10.35 -1.61
C TRP A 234 -7.00 11.60 -2.04
N ASP A 235 -6.52 12.33 -3.04
CA ASP A 235 -7.12 13.54 -3.62
C ASP A 235 -7.67 13.35 -5.06
N HIS A 236 -7.45 12.17 -5.69
CA HIS A 236 -7.93 11.84 -7.04
C HIS A 236 -8.77 10.55 -7.00
N GLN A 237 -10.05 10.71 -6.61
CA GLN A 237 -10.99 9.61 -6.43
C GLN A 237 -11.88 9.35 -7.65
N ASP A 238 -11.77 10.15 -8.71
CA ASP A 238 -12.52 9.96 -9.97
C ASP A 238 -11.67 9.29 -11.07
N GLY A 239 -10.41 8.98 -10.75
CA GLY A 239 -9.44 8.33 -11.63
C GLY A 239 -8.08 9.01 -11.55
N VAL A 240 -7.04 8.25 -11.92
CA VAL A 240 -5.65 8.71 -12.02
C VAL A 240 -5.25 8.65 -13.48
N GLU A 241 -4.83 9.79 -14.04
CA GLU A 241 -4.42 9.88 -15.44
C GLU A 241 -3.13 9.08 -15.66
N HIS A 242 -3.02 8.35 -16.75
CA HIS A 242 -1.91 7.49 -17.16
C HIS A 242 -1.68 6.28 -16.23
N GLU A 243 -1.22 6.48 -15.01
CA GLU A 243 -0.88 5.40 -14.07
C GLU A 243 -2.10 4.56 -13.69
N GLY A 244 -3.28 5.17 -13.58
CA GLY A 244 -4.53 4.45 -13.34
C GLY A 244 -5.04 3.66 -14.54
N ASP A 245 -4.54 3.93 -15.76
CA ASP A 245 -4.93 3.24 -16.98
C ASP A 245 -4.09 1.98 -17.28
N TYR A 246 -3.01 1.75 -16.54
CA TYR A 246 -2.25 0.50 -16.62
C TYR A 246 -3.12 -0.69 -16.24
N ILE A 247 -2.80 -1.83 -16.85
CA ILE A 247 -3.57 -3.07 -16.72
C ILE A 247 -2.93 -3.95 -15.64
N ILE A 248 -3.75 -4.45 -14.72
CA ILE A 248 -3.34 -5.42 -13.70
C ILE A 248 -2.90 -6.73 -14.37
N HIS A 249 -1.72 -7.21 -14.04
CA HIS A 249 -1.18 -8.50 -14.45
C HIS A 249 -1.36 -9.56 -13.34
N ASP A 250 -1.23 -10.82 -13.71
CA ASP A 250 -1.12 -11.90 -12.73
C ASP A 250 0.30 -11.93 -12.12
N ALA A 251 0.46 -12.60 -10.99
CA ALA A 251 1.69 -12.62 -10.21
C ALA A 251 2.14 -11.23 -9.72
N THR A 252 1.22 -10.46 -9.14
CA THR A 252 1.44 -9.09 -8.65
C THR A 252 1.05 -8.94 -7.19
N CYS A 253 1.62 -7.93 -6.53
CA CYS A 253 1.29 -7.56 -5.16
C CYS A 253 0.94 -6.08 -5.09
N TYR A 254 0.05 -5.74 -4.17
CA TYR A 254 -0.39 -4.36 -3.94
C TYR A 254 -0.48 -4.08 -2.45
N SER A 255 -0.27 -2.84 -2.08
CA SER A 255 -0.85 -2.32 -0.86
C SER A 255 -2.32 -2.00 -1.11
N LEU A 256 -3.22 -2.66 -0.38
CA LEU A 256 -4.63 -2.34 -0.36
C LEU A 256 -4.86 -1.25 0.69
N GLU A 257 -4.55 -0.03 0.31
CA GLU A 257 -4.62 1.15 1.15
C GLU A 257 -5.91 1.93 0.89
N LEU A 258 -6.64 2.22 1.96
CA LEU A 258 -7.93 2.88 1.89
C LEU A 258 -8.39 3.39 3.26
N ASN A 259 -9.37 4.29 3.23
CA ASN A 259 -10.08 4.68 4.42
C ASN A 259 -11.58 4.86 4.15
N ALA A 260 -12.34 4.93 5.22
CA ALA A 260 -13.73 5.36 5.17
C ALA A 260 -14.00 6.44 6.22
N THR A 261 -14.95 7.33 5.91
CA THR A 261 -15.52 8.23 6.90
C THR A 261 -16.54 7.46 7.72
N VAL A 262 -16.26 7.25 9.00
CA VAL A 262 -17.10 6.51 9.95
C VAL A 262 -17.35 7.32 11.21
N GLU A 263 -18.39 6.95 11.98
CA GLU A 263 -18.71 7.63 13.23
C GLU A 263 -18.14 6.85 14.43
N PHE A 264 -17.25 7.48 15.19
CA PHE A 264 -16.79 7.03 16.49
C PHE A 264 -16.34 8.22 17.34
N PHE A 265 -16.29 8.04 18.65
CA PHE A 265 -16.07 9.14 19.61
C PHE A 265 -17.06 10.30 19.45
N GLY A 266 -18.28 10.00 18.94
CA GLY A 266 -19.36 10.97 18.77
C GLY A 266 -19.17 11.97 17.62
N LYS A 267 -18.25 11.69 16.69
CA LYS A 267 -18.02 12.50 15.47
C LYS A 267 -17.67 11.64 14.27
N LYS A 268 -17.97 12.15 13.07
CA LYS A 268 -17.47 11.54 11.82
C LYS A 268 -15.97 11.78 11.68
N GLN A 269 -15.24 10.73 11.43
CA GLN A 269 -13.76 10.75 11.31
C GLN A 269 -13.31 9.73 10.27
N ILE A 270 -12.11 9.94 9.77
CA ILE A 270 -11.43 9.00 8.88
C ILE A 270 -10.90 7.83 9.72
N PHE A 271 -11.11 6.62 9.22
CA PHE A 271 -10.53 5.39 9.75
C PHE A 271 -9.76 4.71 8.61
N SER A 272 -8.43 4.71 8.71
CA SER A 272 -7.53 4.19 7.67
C SER A 272 -7.07 2.79 8.03
N MET A 273 -6.94 1.94 7.02
CA MET A 273 -6.33 0.61 7.13
C MET A 273 -5.62 0.25 5.84
N GLU A 274 -4.55 -0.50 5.97
CA GLU A 274 -3.75 -0.95 4.86
C GLU A 274 -3.29 -2.39 5.08
N SER A 275 -3.30 -3.16 4.00
CA SER A 275 -2.87 -4.56 4.06
C SER A 275 -2.33 -4.99 2.71
N ASP A 276 -1.21 -5.68 2.73
CA ASP A 276 -0.61 -6.23 1.52
C ASP A 276 -1.46 -7.36 0.93
N ILE A 277 -1.72 -7.30 -0.36
CA ILE A 277 -2.47 -8.32 -1.11
C ILE A 277 -1.63 -8.91 -2.23
N MET A 278 -2.01 -10.09 -2.66
CA MET A 278 -1.40 -10.81 -3.77
C MET A 278 -2.45 -11.29 -4.76
N LEU A 279 -2.15 -11.12 -6.06
CA LEU A 279 -2.85 -11.76 -7.17
C LEU A 279 -1.94 -12.85 -7.74
N ARG A 280 -2.38 -14.11 -7.71
CA ARG A 280 -1.61 -15.25 -8.25
C ARG A 280 -2.53 -16.35 -8.74
N ASP A 281 -2.30 -16.83 -9.96
CA ASP A 281 -3.09 -17.90 -10.60
C ASP A 281 -4.59 -17.57 -10.63
N GLY A 282 -4.92 -16.30 -10.91
CA GLY A 282 -6.29 -15.78 -10.91
C GLY A 282 -6.96 -15.73 -9.55
N LYS A 283 -6.22 -15.94 -8.45
CA LYS A 283 -6.69 -15.79 -7.07
C LYS A 283 -6.13 -14.52 -6.47
N LYS A 284 -6.88 -13.96 -5.53
CA LYS A 284 -6.52 -12.75 -4.78
C LYS A 284 -6.75 -12.97 -3.30
N TYR A 285 -5.82 -12.54 -2.47
CA TYR A 285 -5.88 -12.75 -1.02
C TYR A 285 -4.94 -11.78 -0.26
N PHE A 286 -5.23 -11.59 1.01
CA PHE A 286 -4.35 -10.85 1.91
C PHE A 286 -3.10 -11.66 2.24
N LEU A 287 -1.92 -11.06 2.08
CA LEU A 287 -0.65 -11.62 2.51
C LEU A 287 -0.58 -11.61 4.05
N ALA A 288 -0.25 -12.75 4.64
CA ALA A 288 -0.21 -12.95 6.09
C ALA A 288 -1.51 -12.58 6.85
N GLY A 289 -2.61 -12.36 6.14
CA GLY A 289 -3.88 -11.91 6.69
C GLY A 289 -4.00 -10.39 6.75
N ARG A 290 -4.97 -9.90 7.52
CA ARG A 290 -5.19 -8.47 7.79
C ARG A 290 -5.63 -8.26 9.22
N GLN A 291 -5.54 -7.06 9.72
CA GLN A 291 -6.07 -6.72 11.03
C GLN A 291 -7.62 -6.72 11.02
N THR A 292 -8.23 -7.43 11.97
CA THR A 292 -9.68 -7.47 12.21
C THR A 292 -10.06 -7.18 13.66
N ASN A 293 -9.07 -6.97 14.52
CA ASN A 293 -9.23 -6.63 15.93
C ASN A 293 -8.11 -5.67 16.33
N PHE A 294 -8.40 -4.75 17.23
CA PHE A 294 -7.37 -3.88 17.79
C PHE A 294 -6.30 -4.66 18.54
N HIS A 295 -5.04 -4.23 18.45
CA HIS A 295 -4.07 -4.56 19.48
C HIS A 295 -4.49 -3.89 20.78
N LEU A 296 -4.57 -4.66 21.86
CA LEU A 296 -5.01 -4.16 23.16
C LEU A 296 -3.82 -3.95 24.09
N VAL A 297 -3.65 -2.72 24.57
CA VAL A 297 -2.56 -2.33 25.47
C VAL A 297 -3.13 -1.98 26.84
N LYS A 298 -2.46 -2.49 27.91
CA LYS A 298 -2.83 -2.25 29.32
C LYS A 298 -1.79 -1.40 30.03
#